data_66e24fd2bbd6fa6f97fc5b31b4478ec2
#
_entry.id   66e24fd2bbd6fa6f97fc5b31b4478ec2
#
_cell.length_a   1.000
_cell.length_b   1.000
_cell.length_c   1.000
_cell.angle_alpha   90.00
_cell.angle_beta   90.00
_cell.angle_gamma   90.00
#
_symmetry.space_group_name_H-M   'P 1'
#
loop_
_entity.id
_entity.type
_entity.pdbx_description
1 polymer ?
#
loop_
_entity_poly.entity_id
_entity_poly.type
_entity_poly.pdbx_seq_one_letter_code
_entity_poly.pdbx_strand_id
1 'polypeptide(L)'
;MFPSEILNVDDSVLMYDRFMEEIDLKKYLRYIPTRGAGRPRYNPVNMLKTIIYGFAEEGYCSFRKLEDNCRVNIRYMYLMNYEAPSYRTFCHFVKGFLKYSLKDIFYSITKELCGKLNVDLQHIYIDGSKFEANANKYSWVWKKSAEKSRYKLFCQDYQPF
;
A
#
# COMPACT_ATOMS: atom_id res chain seq x y z
N MET A 1 -6.13 -24.25 -16.27
CA MET A 1 -4.91 -24.37 -15.46
C MET A 1 -4.93 -23.23 -14.45
N PHE A 2 -5.07 -23.54 -13.19
CA PHE A 2 -5.21 -22.53 -12.14
C PHE A 2 -3.81 -22.10 -11.63
N PRO A 3 -3.59 -20.83 -11.17
CA PRO A 3 -2.28 -20.37 -10.72
C PRO A 3 -1.76 -21.18 -9.52
N SER A 4 -2.65 -21.70 -8.70
CA SER A 4 -2.33 -22.60 -7.58
C SER A 4 -1.69 -23.92 -8.01
N GLU A 5 -1.85 -24.34 -9.26
CA GLU A 5 -1.26 -25.56 -9.82
C GLU A 5 0.17 -25.33 -10.36
N ILE A 6 0.53 -24.07 -10.62
CA ILE A 6 1.81 -23.67 -11.21
C ILE A 6 2.78 -23.20 -10.11
N LEU A 7 2.24 -22.65 -9.01
CA LEU A 7 3.03 -22.18 -7.88
C LEU A 7 3.51 -23.39 -7.06
N ASN A 8 4.80 -23.41 -6.71
CA ASN A 8 5.32 -24.38 -5.76
C ASN A 8 4.61 -24.27 -4.42
N VAL A 9 4.44 -25.40 -3.73
CA VAL A 9 3.76 -25.44 -2.40
C VAL A 9 4.41 -24.49 -1.38
N ASP A 10 5.71 -24.26 -1.52
CA ASP A 10 6.52 -23.38 -0.65
C ASP A 10 6.69 -21.97 -1.23
N ASP A 11 5.89 -21.56 -2.23
CA ASP A 11 6.01 -20.20 -2.76
C ASP A 11 5.63 -19.15 -1.71
N SER A 12 6.45 -18.11 -1.62
CA SER A 12 6.28 -17.01 -0.66
C SER A 12 4.89 -16.37 -0.71
N VAL A 13 4.27 -16.32 -1.89
CA VAL A 13 2.94 -15.74 -2.07
C VAL A 13 1.84 -16.57 -1.37
N LEU A 14 1.97 -17.90 -1.34
CA LEU A 14 0.99 -18.78 -0.68
C LEU A 14 1.09 -18.62 0.85
N MET A 15 2.31 -18.54 1.38
CA MET A 15 2.52 -18.26 2.80
C MET A 15 1.99 -16.89 3.19
N TYR A 16 2.27 -15.89 2.36
CA TYR A 16 1.76 -14.52 2.54
C TYR A 16 0.22 -14.49 2.50
N ASP A 17 -0.39 -15.16 1.55
CA ASP A 17 -1.86 -15.16 1.41
C ASP A 17 -2.54 -15.81 2.62
N ARG A 18 -2.03 -16.96 3.10
CA ARG A 18 -2.49 -17.61 4.34
C ARG A 18 -2.35 -16.69 5.55
N PHE A 19 -1.21 -16.02 5.70
CA PHE A 19 -1.02 -15.06 6.77
C PHE A 19 -2.04 -13.90 6.71
N MET A 20 -2.29 -13.36 5.52
CA MET A 20 -3.25 -12.27 5.34
C MET A 20 -4.72 -12.71 5.54
N GLU A 21 -5.03 -14.00 5.39
CA GLU A 21 -6.36 -14.54 5.67
C GLU A 21 -6.69 -14.63 7.17
N GLU A 22 -5.67 -14.73 8.03
CA GLU A 22 -5.85 -14.72 9.47
C GLU A 22 -6.24 -13.33 10.00
N ILE A 23 -5.96 -12.30 9.23
CA ILE A 23 -6.29 -10.92 9.59
C ILE A 23 -7.65 -10.56 9.03
N ASP A 24 -8.58 -10.11 9.88
CA ASP A 24 -9.88 -9.61 9.41
C ASP A 24 -9.74 -8.26 8.70
N LEU A 25 -9.31 -8.31 7.44
CA LEU A 25 -9.18 -7.13 6.59
C LEU A 25 -10.52 -6.52 6.20
N LYS A 26 -11.60 -7.30 6.20
CA LYS A 26 -12.93 -6.84 5.77
C LYS A 26 -13.46 -5.71 6.65
N LYS A 27 -13.13 -5.71 7.93
CA LYS A 27 -13.54 -4.64 8.86
C LYS A 27 -13.03 -3.26 8.47
N TYR A 28 -11.86 -3.19 7.82
CA TYR A 28 -11.25 -1.94 7.37
C TYR A 28 -11.77 -1.48 6.00
N LEU A 29 -12.40 -2.40 5.26
CA LEU A 29 -12.87 -2.19 3.88
C LEU A 29 -14.40 -2.04 3.79
N ARG A 30 -15.11 -2.07 4.92
CA ARG A 30 -16.58 -2.03 4.99
C ARG A 30 -17.19 -0.75 4.40
N TYR A 31 -16.44 0.34 4.36
CA TYR A 31 -16.90 1.60 3.80
C TYR A 31 -16.78 1.67 2.27
N ILE A 32 -16.23 0.64 1.65
CA ILE A 32 -16.13 0.57 0.19
C ILE A 32 -17.49 0.12 -0.35
N PRO A 33 -18.15 0.94 -1.18
CA PRO A 33 -19.43 0.55 -1.74
C PRO A 33 -19.26 -0.72 -2.58
N THR A 34 -20.01 -1.76 -2.25
CA THR A 34 -19.92 -3.06 -2.92
C THR A 34 -20.69 -3.11 -4.24
N ARG A 35 -21.69 -2.24 -4.41
CA ARG A 35 -22.53 -2.18 -5.60
C ARG A 35 -22.68 -0.74 -6.10
N GLY A 36 -22.61 -0.56 -7.40
CA GLY A 36 -22.94 0.66 -8.13
C GLY A 36 -23.46 0.27 -9.51
N ALA A 37 -24.09 1.18 -10.23
CA ALA A 37 -24.42 0.98 -11.63
C ALA A 37 -23.12 0.82 -12.45
N GLY A 38 -23.07 -0.13 -13.38
CA GLY A 38 -21.93 -0.34 -14.26
C GLY A 38 -21.10 -1.58 -13.96
N ARG A 39 -19.83 -1.56 -14.39
CA ARG A 39 -18.89 -2.69 -14.25
C ARG A 39 -18.70 -3.07 -12.78
N PRO A 40 -18.71 -4.38 -12.44
CA PRO A 40 -18.39 -4.86 -11.11
C PRO A 40 -17.02 -4.33 -10.64
N ARG A 41 -16.92 -4.00 -9.37
CA ARG A 41 -15.66 -3.55 -8.77
C ARG A 41 -14.76 -4.75 -8.51
N TYR A 42 -13.47 -4.52 -8.60
CA TYR A 42 -12.47 -5.49 -8.15
C TYR A 42 -12.63 -5.78 -6.67
N ASN A 43 -12.28 -6.99 -6.26
CA ASN A 43 -12.31 -7.37 -4.84
C ASN A 43 -11.33 -6.48 -4.03
N PRO A 44 -11.82 -5.69 -3.06
CA PRO A 44 -10.98 -4.77 -2.32
C PRO A 44 -9.96 -5.47 -1.42
N VAL A 45 -10.25 -6.69 -0.95
CA VAL A 45 -9.30 -7.49 -0.15
C VAL A 45 -8.14 -7.93 -1.03
N ASN A 46 -8.42 -8.44 -2.25
CA ASN A 46 -7.38 -8.84 -3.18
C ASN A 46 -6.51 -7.66 -3.60
N MET A 47 -7.12 -6.50 -3.87
CA MET A 47 -6.38 -5.27 -4.18
C MET A 47 -5.46 -4.87 -3.02
N LEU A 48 -5.94 -4.93 -1.79
CA LEU A 48 -5.13 -4.60 -0.60
C LEU A 48 -3.97 -5.59 -0.44
N LYS A 49 -4.25 -6.90 -0.50
CA LYS A 49 -3.22 -7.95 -0.44
C LYS A 49 -2.15 -7.73 -1.52
N THR A 50 -2.56 -7.44 -2.74
CA THR A 50 -1.64 -7.23 -3.87
C THR A 50 -0.75 -6.00 -3.67
N ILE A 51 -1.30 -4.90 -3.15
CA ILE A 51 -0.52 -3.69 -2.86
C ILE A 51 0.52 -3.97 -1.79
N ILE A 52 0.12 -4.58 -0.67
CA ILE A 52 1.03 -4.88 0.45
C ILE A 52 2.11 -5.86 -0.01
N TYR A 53 1.75 -6.90 -0.77
CA TYR A 53 2.70 -7.86 -1.33
C TYR A 53 3.73 -7.17 -2.24
N GLY A 54 3.29 -6.26 -3.10
CA GLY A 54 4.18 -5.49 -3.96
C GLY A 54 5.21 -4.67 -3.20
N PHE A 55 4.82 -4.05 -2.09
CA PHE A 55 5.76 -3.34 -1.22
C PHE A 55 6.69 -4.28 -0.44
N ALA A 56 6.20 -5.43 0.01
CA ALA A 56 7.01 -6.40 0.73
C ALA A 56 8.08 -7.06 -0.17
N GLU A 57 7.74 -7.39 -1.41
CA GLU A 57 8.62 -8.07 -2.36
C GLU A 57 9.64 -7.13 -3.01
N GLU A 58 9.23 -5.91 -3.33
CA GLU A 58 10.01 -4.98 -4.14
C GLU A 58 10.51 -3.73 -3.39
N GLY A 59 10.16 -3.58 -2.10
CA GLY A 59 10.41 -2.38 -1.32
C GLY A 59 9.50 -1.23 -1.76
N TYR A 60 9.84 -0.52 -2.84
CA TYR A 60 8.97 0.50 -3.43
C TYR A 60 8.35 0.00 -4.74
N CYS A 61 7.06 -0.15 -4.76
CA CYS A 61 6.31 -0.58 -5.94
C CYS A 61 5.36 0.52 -6.44
N SER A 62 5.58 1.03 -7.64
CA SER A 62 4.67 2.01 -8.25
C SER A 62 3.37 1.33 -8.71
N PHE A 63 2.25 2.08 -8.75
CA PHE A 63 0.98 1.51 -9.22
C PHE A 63 1.02 1.06 -10.69
N ARG A 64 1.88 1.63 -11.53
CA ARG A 64 2.10 1.15 -12.91
C ARG A 64 2.78 -0.21 -12.91
N LYS A 65 3.78 -0.39 -12.05
CA LYS A 65 4.45 -1.67 -11.88
C LYS A 65 3.51 -2.75 -11.30
N LEU A 66 2.62 -2.38 -10.38
CA LEU A 66 1.56 -3.28 -9.91
C LEU A 66 0.62 -3.72 -11.03
N GLU A 67 0.19 -2.80 -11.90
CA GLU A 67 -0.61 -3.13 -13.09
C GLU A 67 0.13 -4.12 -14.00
N ASP A 68 1.40 -3.86 -14.29
CA ASP A 68 2.22 -4.73 -15.15
C ASP A 68 2.42 -6.10 -14.48
N ASN A 69 2.73 -6.14 -13.20
CA ASN A 69 2.89 -7.39 -12.45
C ASN A 69 1.59 -8.22 -12.44
N CYS A 70 0.42 -7.60 -12.29
CA CYS A 70 -0.86 -8.32 -12.38
C CYS A 70 -1.12 -8.96 -13.76
N ARG A 71 -0.42 -8.50 -14.81
CA ARG A 71 -0.54 -9.05 -16.18
C ARG A 71 0.46 -10.14 -16.50
N VAL A 72 1.67 -10.09 -15.90
CA VAL A 72 2.78 -10.93 -16.32
C VAL A 72 3.36 -11.82 -15.22
N ASN A 73 3.13 -11.49 -13.95
CA ASN A 73 3.68 -12.24 -12.83
C ASN A 73 2.61 -13.11 -12.18
N ILE A 74 2.87 -14.43 -12.17
CA ILE A 74 1.92 -15.43 -11.68
C ILE A 74 1.51 -15.23 -10.23
N ARG A 75 2.41 -14.73 -9.36
CA ARG A 75 2.13 -14.45 -7.95
C ARG A 75 1.06 -13.37 -7.79
N TYR A 76 1.17 -12.30 -8.59
CA TYR A 76 0.19 -11.21 -8.59
C TYR A 76 -1.12 -11.62 -9.27
N MET A 77 -1.04 -12.44 -10.32
CA MET A 77 -2.23 -13.04 -10.94
C MET A 77 -3.01 -13.90 -9.96
N TYR A 78 -2.30 -14.68 -9.13
CA TYR A 78 -2.89 -15.48 -8.07
C TYR A 78 -3.64 -14.60 -7.06
N LEU A 79 -2.98 -13.57 -6.49
CA LEU A 79 -3.59 -12.68 -5.51
C LEU A 79 -4.81 -11.92 -6.05
N MET A 80 -4.80 -11.59 -7.34
CA MET A 80 -5.87 -10.86 -8.01
C MET A 80 -6.93 -11.75 -8.68
N ASN A 81 -6.87 -13.07 -8.54
CA ASN A 81 -7.75 -14.00 -9.26
C ASN A 81 -7.78 -13.73 -10.78
N TYR A 82 -6.62 -13.57 -11.41
CA TYR A 82 -6.44 -13.22 -12.83
C TYR A 82 -7.04 -11.89 -13.28
N GLU A 83 -7.47 -11.07 -12.37
CA GLU A 83 -7.87 -9.71 -12.68
C GLU A 83 -6.65 -8.79 -12.73
N ALA A 84 -6.60 -7.90 -13.72
CA ALA A 84 -5.52 -6.92 -13.87
C ALA A 84 -6.09 -5.49 -13.78
N PRO A 85 -6.24 -4.92 -12.57
CA PRO A 85 -6.68 -3.55 -12.40
C PRO A 85 -5.67 -2.58 -13.00
N SER A 86 -6.16 -1.49 -13.61
CA SER A 86 -5.29 -0.43 -14.09
C SER A 86 -4.63 0.32 -12.92
N TYR A 87 -3.48 0.96 -13.18
CA TYR A 87 -2.80 1.80 -12.19
C TYR A 87 -3.71 2.89 -11.61
N ARG A 88 -4.64 3.42 -12.42
CA ARG A 88 -5.65 4.40 -11.96
C ARG A 88 -6.58 3.80 -10.91
N THR A 89 -6.99 2.54 -11.10
CA THR A 89 -7.83 1.82 -10.14
C THR A 89 -7.12 1.67 -8.80
N PHE A 90 -5.85 1.24 -8.80
CA PHE A 90 -5.05 1.18 -7.58
C PHE A 90 -4.90 2.55 -6.91
N CYS A 91 -4.62 3.59 -7.70
CA CYS A 91 -4.50 4.95 -7.18
C CYS A 91 -5.79 5.44 -6.52
N HIS A 92 -6.96 5.23 -7.16
CA HIS A 92 -8.26 5.58 -6.60
C HIS A 92 -8.57 4.78 -5.34
N PHE A 93 -8.23 3.49 -5.32
CA PHE A 93 -8.43 2.63 -4.16
C PHE A 93 -7.64 3.14 -2.95
N VAL A 94 -6.36 3.42 -3.13
CA VAL A 94 -5.50 3.92 -2.03
C VAL A 94 -5.92 5.31 -1.57
N LYS A 95 -6.06 6.26 -2.49
CA LYS A 95 -6.38 7.66 -2.15
C LYS A 95 -7.81 7.84 -1.64
N GLY A 96 -8.76 7.08 -2.18
CA GLY A 96 -10.17 7.20 -1.84
C GLY A 96 -10.57 6.40 -0.60
N PHE A 97 -10.13 5.16 -0.51
CA PHE A 97 -10.66 4.22 0.49
C PHE A 97 -9.68 3.88 1.60
N LEU A 98 -8.39 3.64 1.27
CA LEU A 98 -7.42 3.24 2.28
C LEU A 98 -6.89 4.38 3.12
N LYS A 99 -6.99 5.62 2.66
CA LYS A 99 -6.40 6.80 3.32
C LYS A 99 -6.68 6.85 4.83
N TYR A 100 -7.89 6.51 5.23
CA TYR A 100 -8.32 6.59 6.64
C TYR A 100 -8.07 5.32 7.44
N SER A 101 -7.97 4.17 6.78
CA SER A 101 -7.81 2.86 7.44
C SER A 101 -6.38 2.34 7.42
N LEU A 102 -5.47 2.99 6.69
CA LEU A 102 -4.11 2.48 6.45
C LEU A 102 -3.33 2.26 7.75
N LYS A 103 -3.46 3.19 8.70
CA LYS A 103 -2.77 3.11 10.00
C LYS A 103 -3.26 1.89 10.81
N ASP A 104 -4.56 1.66 10.83
CA ASP A 104 -5.17 0.57 11.59
C ASP A 104 -4.86 -0.79 10.95
N ILE A 105 -4.84 -0.85 9.61
CA ILE A 105 -4.42 -2.02 8.85
C ILE A 105 -2.96 -2.36 9.16
N PHE A 106 -2.07 -1.37 9.09
CA PHE A 106 -0.65 -1.54 9.42
C PHE A 106 -0.46 -2.05 10.84
N TYR A 107 -1.14 -1.43 11.81
CA TYR A 107 -1.08 -1.86 13.21
C TYR A 107 -1.54 -3.32 13.39
N SER A 108 -2.64 -3.71 12.75
CA SER A 108 -3.14 -5.10 12.82
C SER A 108 -2.16 -6.11 12.23
N ILE A 109 -1.59 -5.80 11.06
CA ILE A 109 -0.60 -6.68 10.42
C ILE A 109 0.65 -6.81 11.30
N THR A 110 1.17 -5.70 11.83
CA THR A 110 2.34 -5.71 12.68
C THR A 110 2.10 -6.49 13.97
N LYS A 111 0.94 -6.29 14.61
CA LYS A 111 0.56 -7.01 15.83
C LYS A 111 0.52 -8.53 15.60
N GLU A 112 -0.11 -8.97 14.51
CA GLU A 112 -0.20 -10.39 14.18
C GLU A 112 1.18 -10.98 13.87
N LEU A 113 1.98 -10.25 13.12
CA LEU A 113 3.35 -10.65 12.77
C LEU A 113 4.24 -10.77 14.01
N CYS A 114 4.21 -9.78 14.91
CA CYS A 114 4.98 -9.81 16.15
C CYS A 114 4.54 -10.97 17.06
N GLY A 115 3.24 -11.28 17.12
CA GLY A 115 2.72 -12.43 17.87
C GLY A 115 3.25 -13.76 17.33
N LYS A 116 3.28 -13.94 16.01
CA LYS A 116 3.77 -15.17 15.38
C LYS A 116 5.29 -15.35 15.48
N LEU A 117 6.04 -14.27 15.38
CA LEU A 117 7.50 -14.29 15.45
C LEU A 117 8.03 -14.27 16.89
N ASN A 118 7.16 -14.21 17.90
CA ASN A 118 7.53 -14.03 19.31
C ASN A 118 8.58 -12.91 19.51
N VAL A 119 8.37 -11.78 18.83
CA VAL A 119 9.28 -10.64 18.90
C VAL A 119 9.24 -10.03 20.31
N ASP A 120 10.41 -9.86 20.91
CA ASP A 120 10.53 -9.10 22.16
C ASP A 120 10.26 -7.62 21.91
N LEU A 121 9.11 -7.13 22.38
CA LEU A 121 8.70 -5.74 22.24
C LEU A 121 9.25 -4.84 23.37
N GLN A 122 10.02 -5.39 24.32
CA GLN A 122 10.60 -4.60 25.41
C GLN A 122 11.75 -3.72 24.90
N HIS A 123 12.41 -4.14 23.83
CA HIS A 123 13.52 -3.43 23.23
C HIS A 123 13.16 -2.93 21.84
N ILE A 124 12.98 -1.62 21.70
CA ILE A 124 12.69 -0.99 20.39
C ILE A 124 13.97 -0.31 19.90
N TYR A 125 14.47 -0.75 18.76
CA TYR A 125 15.56 -0.10 18.06
C TYR A 125 14.99 0.87 17.03
N ILE A 126 15.31 2.17 17.19
CA ILE A 126 14.88 3.21 16.24
C ILE A 126 16.09 3.58 15.41
N ASP A 127 16.06 3.27 14.13
CA ASP A 127 17.07 3.72 13.17
C ASP A 127 16.57 4.97 12.43
N GLY A 128 17.47 5.92 12.28
CA GLY A 128 17.21 7.16 11.57
C GLY A 128 17.44 6.98 10.07
N SER A 129 16.38 6.77 9.32
CA SER A 129 16.46 6.76 7.85
C SER A 129 16.66 8.18 7.32
N LYS A 130 17.76 8.42 6.63
CA LYS A 130 18.00 9.69 5.94
C LYS A 130 17.27 9.68 4.59
N PHE A 131 16.23 10.50 4.46
CA PHE A 131 15.59 10.75 3.17
C PHE A 131 16.34 11.88 2.47
N GLU A 132 17.05 11.54 1.41
CA GLU A 132 17.62 12.55 0.52
C GLU A 132 16.57 12.91 -0.54
N ALA A 133 16.17 14.18 -0.57
CA ALA A 133 15.40 14.68 -1.69
C ALA A 133 16.28 14.55 -2.96
N ASN A 134 15.72 14.07 -4.07
CA ASN A 134 16.39 14.04 -5.36
C ASN A 134 16.49 15.47 -5.94
N ALA A 135 17.07 16.35 -5.14
CA ALA A 135 17.29 17.74 -5.47
C ALA A 135 18.73 17.92 -5.95
N ASN A 136 18.92 18.81 -6.94
CA ASN A 136 20.24 19.13 -7.42
C ASN A 136 21.13 19.61 -6.26
N LYS A 137 22.27 18.94 -6.03
CA LYS A 137 23.24 19.26 -4.96
C LYS A 137 23.72 20.71 -4.98
N TYR A 138 23.55 21.39 -6.08
CA TYR A 138 24.01 22.77 -6.31
C TYR A 138 22.89 23.79 -6.22
N SER A 139 21.64 23.39 -5.88
CA SER A 139 20.56 24.35 -5.67
C SER A 139 20.62 24.92 -4.24
N TRP A 140 20.99 26.18 -4.14
CA TRP A 140 20.99 26.93 -2.89
C TRP A 140 19.60 27.52 -2.67
N VAL A 141 18.93 27.10 -1.60
CA VAL A 141 17.67 27.72 -1.18
C VAL A 141 17.98 28.74 -0.10
N TRP A 142 17.76 30.00 -0.40
CA TRP A 142 17.93 31.07 0.58
C TRP A 142 16.86 30.94 1.66
N LYS A 143 17.27 30.85 2.93
CA LYS A 143 16.38 30.73 4.08
C LYS A 143 15.25 31.76 4.05
N LYS A 144 15.57 33.05 3.77
CA LYS A 144 14.55 34.12 3.64
C LYS A 144 13.51 33.86 2.53
N SER A 145 13.93 33.27 1.40
CA SER A 145 13.00 32.92 0.31
C SER A 145 12.09 31.75 0.67
N ALA A 146 12.64 30.74 1.35
CA ALA A 146 11.88 29.59 1.81
C ALA A 146 10.85 29.99 2.89
N GLU A 147 11.23 30.86 3.82
CA GLU A 147 10.34 31.40 4.86
C GLU A 147 9.19 32.23 4.24
N LYS A 148 9.52 33.07 3.26
CA LYS A 148 8.51 33.88 2.54
C LYS A 148 7.54 33.02 1.74
N SER A 149 8.03 31.97 1.09
CA SER A 149 7.17 31.02 0.34
C SER A 149 6.30 30.18 1.28
N ARG A 150 6.85 29.75 2.42
CA ARG A 150 6.12 29.06 3.47
C ARG A 150 4.98 29.93 4.02
N TYR A 151 5.26 31.19 4.33
CA TYR A 151 4.24 32.13 4.81
C TYR A 151 3.11 32.33 3.80
N LYS A 152 3.43 32.45 2.50
CA LYS A 152 2.41 32.56 1.45
C LYS A 152 1.49 31.34 1.37
N LEU A 153 2.06 30.12 1.49
CA LEU A 153 1.28 28.88 1.46
C LEU A 153 0.32 28.78 2.65
N PHE A 154 0.77 29.15 3.84
CA PHE A 154 -0.10 29.11 5.04
C PHE A 154 -1.13 30.24 5.09
N CYS A 155 -0.88 31.40 4.44
CA CYS A 155 -1.85 32.48 4.39
C CYS A 155 -2.91 32.31 3.30
N GLN A 156 -2.68 31.46 2.29
CA GLN A 156 -3.69 31.15 1.26
C GLN A 156 -4.80 30.20 1.76
N ASP A 157 -4.51 29.41 2.80
CA ASP A 157 -5.49 28.47 3.38
C ASP A 157 -6.40 29.12 4.44
N TYR A 158 -6.17 30.38 4.80
CA TYR A 158 -6.99 31.18 5.74
C TYR A 158 -7.69 32.33 5.00
N GLN A 159 -8.67 32.03 4.19
CA GLN A 159 -9.73 32.98 3.85
C GLN A 159 -10.93 32.64 4.75
N PRO A 160 -11.27 33.47 5.76
CA PRO A 160 -12.53 33.30 6.47
C PRO A 160 -13.66 33.63 5.53
N PHE A 161 -14.67 32.75 5.47
CA PHE A 161 -15.96 32.99 4.87
C PHE A 161 -16.71 34.05 5.67
#